data_fe15f583554a4c3bff9dbfa267944cef
#
_entry.id   fe15f583554a4c3bff9dbfa267944cef
#
_cell.length_a   1.000
_cell.length_b   1.000
_cell.length_c   1.000
_cell.angle_alpha   90.00
_cell.angle_beta   90.00
_cell.angle_gamma   90.00
#
_symmetry.space_group_name_H-M   'P 1'
#
loop_
_entity.id
_entity.type
_entity.pdbx_description
1 polymer ?
#
loop_
_entity_poly.entity_id
_entity_poly.type
_entity_poly.pdbx_seq_one_letter_code
_entity_poly.pdbx_strand_id
1 'polypeptide(L)'
;LKKEMNLGIIGRLRRDFIETKRGKFVEVNIWGEGRADGKDYIIIGEAKTQLKKSDIDSFIRKAEEIKKFVPGEQVRILVTYIASPPVRKYAEEKGVKLYFSYEF
;
A
#
# COMPACT_ATOMS: atom_id res chain seq x y z
N LEU A 1 -5.30 -5.25 11.33
CA LEU A 1 -5.39 -4.43 10.11
C LEU A 1 -6.82 -4.01 9.80
N LYS A 2 -7.75 -4.94 9.89
CA LYS A 2 -9.17 -4.62 9.65
C LYS A 2 -9.70 -3.56 10.59
N LYS A 3 -9.27 -3.60 11.84
CA LYS A 3 -9.68 -2.61 12.84
C LYS A 3 -9.22 -1.21 12.47
N GLU A 4 -7.99 -1.12 11.96
CA GLU A 4 -7.39 0.17 11.60
C GLU A 4 -8.04 0.79 10.38
N MET A 5 -8.29 -0.02 9.38
CA MET A 5 -8.74 0.47 8.09
C MET A 5 -10.25 0.67 8.00
N ASN A 6 -11.00 -0.08 8.77
CA ASN A 6 -12.46 0.01 8.78
C ASN A 6 -13.08 0.04 7.39
N LEU A 7 -12.53 -0.78 6.48
CA LEU A 7 -13.03 -0.90 5.12
C LEU A 7 -13.79 -2.19 4.94
N GLY A 8 -14.87 -2.14 4.17
CA GLY A 8 -15.53 -3.34 3.70
C GLY A 8 -14.69 -3.94 2.58
N ILE A 9 -13.87 -4.91 2.90
CA ILE A 9 -12.95 -5.50 1.93
C ILE A 9 -13.67 -6.47 1.02
N ILE A 10 -13.55 -6.25 -0.29
CA ILE A 10 -14.10 -7.12 -1.31
C ILE A 10 -13.02 -8.13 -1.71
N GLY A 11 -13.00 -9.27 -1.07
CA GLY A 11 -11.98 -10.27 -1.28
C GLY A 11 -10.83 -10.11 -0.32
N ARG A 12 -9.78 -10.87 -0.52
CA ARG A 12 -8.62 -10.92 0.36
C ARG A 12 -7.50 -10.03 -0.13
N LEU A 13 -6.68 -9.56 0.80
CA LEU A 13 -5.41 -8.95 0.45
C LEU A 13 -4.51 -10.03 -0.14
N ARG A 14 -3.89 -9.75 -1.26
CA ARG A 14 -3.06 -10.73 -1.98
C ARG A 14 -1.93 -10.04 -2.73
N ARG A 15 -0.96 -10.83 -3.14
CA ARG A 15 0.05 -10.37 -4.10
C ARG A 15 -0.57 -10.39 -5.49
N ASP A 16 -0.28 -9.37 -6.28
CA ASP A 16 -0.83 -9.31 -7.63
C ASP A 16 0.11 -8.57 -8.58
N PHE A 17 -0.12 -8.78 -9.87
CA PHE A 17 0.58 -8.07 -10.94
C PHE A 17 -0.44 -7.14 -11.60
N ILE A 18 -0.14 -5.86 -11.60
CA ILE A 18 -1.06 -4.84 -12.11
C ILE A 18 -0.54 -4.32 -13.44
N GLU A 19 -1.35 -4.42 -14.47
CA GLU A 19 -0.98 -3.91 -15.78
C GLU A 19 -1.11 -2.39 -15.80
N THR A 20 0.00 -1.69 -16.04
CA THR A 20 0.02 -0.23 -16.07
C THR A 20 0.07 0.30 -17.49
N LYS A 21 0.81 -0.38 -18.36
CA LYS A 21 0.83 -0.09 -19.78
C LYS A 21 0.65 -1.42 -20.50
N ARG A 22 0.19 -1.35 -21.72
CA ARG A 22 -0.04 -2.57 -22.51
C ARG A 22 1.20 -3.47 -22.48
N GLY A 23 1.04 -4.64 -21.92
CA GLY A 23 2.11 -5.61 -21.79
C GLY A 23 3.12 -5.35 -20.68
N LYS A 24 2.92 -4.30 -19.87
CA LYS A 24 3.81 -3.97 -18.78
C LYS A 24 3.10 -4.16 -17.44
N PHE A 25 3.72 -4.94 -16.55
CA PHE A 25 3.15 -5.28 -15.25
C PHE A 25 4.01 -4.79 -14.11
N VAL A 26 3.35 -4.37 -13.03
CA VAL A 26 4.00 -3.97 -11.78
C VAL A 26 3.58 -4.94 -10.71
N GLU A 27 4.53 -5.57 -10.03
CA GLU A 27 4.23 -6.46 -8.93
C GLU A 27 3.92 -5.67 -7.66
N VAL A 28 2.84 -6.04 -6.97
CA VAL A 28 2.43 -5.45 -5.71
C VAL A 28 2.33 -6.56 -4.68
N ASN A 29 3.06 -6.44 -3.56
CA ASN A 29 3.07 -7.47 -2.53
C ASN A 29 1.73 -7.61 -1.83
N ILE A 30 1.05 -6.50 -1.60
CA ILE A 30 -0.23 -6.48 -0.91
C ILE A 30 -1.21 -5.69 -1.76
N TRP A 31 -2.23 -6.37 -2.25
CA TRP A 31 -3.26 -5.77 -3.10
C TRP A 31 -4.63 -6.17 -2.60
N GLY A 32 -5.53 -5.23 -2.55
CA GLY A 32 -6.91 -5.52 -2.19
C GLY A 32 -7.84 -4.44 -2.68
N GLU A 33 -9.11 -4.76 -2.66
CA GLU A 33 -10.16 -3.84 -3.05
C GLU A 33 -11.15 -3.76 -1.90
N GLY A 34 -11.64 -2.56 -1.65
CA GLY A 34 -12.58 -2.33 -0.59
C GLY A 34 -13.61 -1.31 -0.98
N ARG A 35 -14.65 -1.23 -0.19
CA ARG A 35 -15.68 -0.22 -0.38
C ARG A 35 -16.10 0.32 0.98
N ALA A 36 -16.21 1.64 1.08
CA ALA A 36 -16.67 2.30 2.29
C ALA A 36 -17.42 3.56 1.90
N ASP A 37 -18.57 3.79 2.50
CA ASP A 37 -19.41 4.96 2.27
C ASP A 37 -19.69 5.22 0.79
N GLY A 38 -19.90 4.14 0.03
CA GLY A 38 -20.22 4.22 -1.39
C GLY A 38 -19.03 4.51 -2.29
N LYS A 39 -17.82 4.56 -1.75
CA LYS A 39 -16.59 4.78 -2.53
C LYS A 39 -15.80 3.49 -2.67
N ASP A 40 -15.16 3.35 -3.81
CA ASP A 40 -14.25 2.23 -4.07
C ASP A 40 -12.84 2.63 -3.66
N TYR A 41 -12.18 1.73 -2.92
CA TYR A 41 -10.81 1.91 -2.47
C TYR A 41 -9.93 0.81 -3.01
N ILE A 42 -8.68 1.14 -3.26
CA ILE A 42 -7.65 0.19 -3.65
C ILE A 42 -6.62 0.19 -2.55
N ILE A 43 -6.37 -0.99 -1.99
CA ILE A 43 -5.35 -1.16 -0.97
C ILE A 43 -4.09 -1.61 -1.67
N ILE A 44 -3.02 -0.82 -1.55
CA ILE A 44 -1.75 -1.12 -2.17
C ILE A 44 -0.67 -1.08 -1.11
N GLY A 45 0.16 -2.11 -1.07
CA GLY A 45 1.18 -2.19 -0.04
C GLY A 45 2.36 -3.05 -0.40
N GLU A 46 3.39 -2.92 0.41
CA GLU A 46 4.59 -3.72 0.31
C GLU A 46 5.11 -4.11 1.68
N ALA A 47 5.84 -5.20 1.73
CA ALA A 47 6.47 -5.68 2.95
C ALA A 47 7.98 -5.58 2.79
N LYS A 48 8.64 -5.05 3.83
CA LYS A 48 10.10 -4.91 3.88
C LYS A 48 10.59 -5.30 5.26
N THR A 49 11.66 -6.08 5.32
CA THR A 49 12.24 -6.46 6.60
C THR A 49 12.76 -5.23 7.34
N GLN A 50 13.48 -4.37 6.64
CA GLN A 50 13.99 -3.11 7.18
C GLN A 50 13.58 -2.01 6.21
N LEU A 51 12.90 -0.98 6.74
CA LEU A 51 12.39 0.10 5.93
C LEU A 51 13.30 1.32 5.98
N LYS A 52 13.58 1.89 4.82
CA LYS A 52 14.36 3.11 4.64
C LYS A 52 13.53 4.14 3.90
N LYS A 53 13.94 5.40 3.97
CA LYS A 53 13.25 6.48 3.24
C LYS A 53 13.19 6.22 1.74
N SER A 54 14.26 5.67 1.17
CA SER A 54 14.29 5.33 -0.26
C SER A 54 13.25 4.28 -0.63
N ASP A 55 12.95 3.36 0.29
CA ASP A 55 11.91 2.36 0.06
C ASP A 55 10.53 3.02 0.01
N ILE A 56 10.31 4.00 0.87
CA ILE A 56 9.06 4.76 0.88
C ILE A 56 8.90 5.52 -0.43
N ASP A 57 9.97 6.19 -0.88
CA ASP A 57 9.93 6.94 -2.14
C ASP A 57 9.64 6.01 -3.34
N SER A 58 10.28 4.85 -3.37
CA SER A 58 10.08 3.88 -4.45
C SER A 58 8.64 3.37 -4.44
N PHE A 59 8.10 3.10 -3.26
CA PHE A 59 6.72 2.65 -3.11
C PHE A 59 5.74 3.72 -3.60
N ILE A 60 5.97 4.98 -3.24
CA ILE A 60 5.11 6.08 -3.67
C ILE A 60 5.11 6.22 -5.19
N ARG A 61 6.30 6.11 -5.82
CA ARG A 61 6.39 6.16 -7.28
C ARG A 61 5.58 5.03 -7.93
N LYS A 62 5.67 3.83 -7.37
CA LYS A 62 4.90 2.69 -7.85
C LYS A 62 3.39 2.95 -7.71
N ALA A 63 2.97 3.46 -6.56
CA ALA A 63 1.57 3.75 -6.30
C ALA A 63 1.03 4.84 -7.24
N GLU A 64 1.83 5.88 -7.50
CA GLU A 64 1.44 6.94 -8.43
C GLU A 64 1.33 6.42 -9.86
N GLU A 65 2.20 5.51 -10.26
CA GLU A 65 2.12 4.88 -11.57
C GLU A 65 0.84 4.07 -11.72
N ILE A 66 0.52 3.28 -10.72
CA ILE A 66 -0.70 2.47 -10.73
C ILE A 66 -1.94 3.36 -10.76
N LYS A 67 -1.90 4.48 -10.05
CA LYS A 67 -3.03 5.42 -9.98
C LYS A 67 -3.45 5.92 -11.36
N LYS A 68 -2.52 6.01 -12.30
CA LYS A 68 -2.82 6.46 -13.65
C LYS A 68 -3.67 5.46 -14.45
N PHE A 69 -3.64 4.19 -14.06
CA PHE A 69 -4.28 3.12 -14.83
C PHE A 69 -5.41 2.42 -14.11
N VAL A 70 -5.44 2.48 -12.78
CA VAL A 70 -6.44 1.79 -11.97
C VAL A 70 -7.23 2.83 -11.19
N PRO A 71 -8.54 2.97 -11.45
CA PRO A 71 -9.35 3.95 -10.73
C PRO A 71 -9.62 3.52 -9.30
N GLY A 72 -9.92 4.49 -8.46
CA GLY A 72 -10.24 4.25 -7.07
C GLY A 72 -9.30 5.03 -6.16
N GLU A 73 -9.75 5.28 -4.93
CA GLU A 73 -8.93 5.96 -3.95
C GLU A 73 -7.94 4.98 -3.33
N GLN A 74 -6.68 5.35 -3.29
CA GLN A 74 -5.65 4.45 -2.79
C GLN A 74 -5.48 4.55 -1.29
N VAL A 75 -5.40 3.40 -0.65
CA VAL A 75 -4.95 3.25 0.73
C VAL A 75 -3.56 2.62 0.64
N ARG A 76 -2.55 3.38 1.01
CA ARG A 76 -1.13 2.98 0.87
C ARG A 76 -0.61 2.49 2.19
N ILE A 77 -0.12 1.26 2.23
CA ILE A 77 0.39 0.65 3.45
C ILE A 77 1.78 0.04 3.23
N LEU A 78 2.58 0.07 4.28
CA LEU A 78 3.87 -0.61 4.30
C LEU A 78 3.95 -1.43 5.58
N VAL A 79 4.48 -2.63 5.46
CA VAL A 79 4.64 -3.55 6.58
C VAL A 79 6.14 -3.84 6.76
N THR A 80 6.65 -3.69 7.97
CA THR A 80 8.07 -3.90 8.22
C THR A 80 8.30 -4.46 9.62
N TYR A 81 9.50 -4.98 9.86
CA TYR A 81 9.95 -5.35 11.21
C TYR A 81 10.66 -4.18 11.88
N ILE A 82 11.42 -3.40 11.12
CA ILE A 82 12.26 -2.35 11.66
C ILE A 82 12.11 -1.07 10.84
N ALA A 83 11.83 0.03 11.55
CA ALA A 83 11.84 1.37 10.96
C ALA A 83 12.24 2.35 12.05
N SER A 84 13.24 3.17 11.78
CA SER A 84 13.70 4.20 12.71
C SER A 84 12.64 5.29 12.87
N PRO A 85 12.68 6.07 13.97
CA PRO A 85 11.73 7.16 14.15
C PRO A 85 11.68 8.17 12.99
N PRO A 86 12.80 8.61 12.40
CA PRO A 86 12.74 9.49 11.23
C PRO A 86 12.03 8.85 10.04
N VAL A 87 12.21 7.55 9.83
CA VAL A 87 11.56 6.83 8.72
C VAL A 87 10.06 6.73 8.98
N ARG A 88 9.66 6.46 10.22
CA ARG A 88 8.25 6.41 10.59
C ARG A 88 7.56 7.76 10.37
N LYS A 89 8.23 8.84 10.76
CA LYS A 89 7.71 10.18 10.55
C LYS A 89 7.58 10.50 9.07
N TYR A 90 8.57 10.10 8.29
CA TYR A 90 8.56 10.32 6.85
C TYR A 90 7.36 9.62 6.18
N ALA A 91 7.10 8.37 6.55
CA ALA A 91 5.96 7.63 6.02
C ALA A 91 4.65 8.36 6.34
N GLU A 92 4.49 8.81 7.59
CA GLU A 92 3.30 9.54 8.01
C GLU A 92 3.12 10.82 7.20
N GLU A 93 4.19 11.59 7.02
CA GLU A 93 4.16 12.83 6.25
C GLU A 93 3.78 12.59 4.79
N LYS A 94 4.11 11.42 4.25
CA LYS A 94 3.79 11.06 2.87
C LYS A 94 2.44 10.37 2.70
N GLY A 95 1.67 10.25 3.78
CA GLY A 95 0.36 9.65 3.73
C GLY A 95 0.38 8.13 3.59
N VAL A 96 1.48 7.49 4.00
CA VAL A 96 1.62 6.04 3.97
C VAL A 96 1.41 5.50 5.37
N LYS A 97 0.49 4.55 5.51
CA LYS A 97 0.25 3.89 6.79
C LYS A 97 1.31 2.82 7.00
N LEU A 98 1.94 2.85 8.17
CA LEU A 98 3.01 1.93 8.50
C LEU A 98 2.55 0.96 9.57
N TYR A 99 2.72 -0.32 9.29
CA TYR A 99 2.41 -1.39 10.23
C TYR A 99 3.66 -2.22 10.48
N PHE A 100 3.81 -2.68 11.70
CA PHE A 100 4.88 -3.62 12.02
C PHE A 100 4.31 -5.03 11.93
N SER A 101 5.14 -5.97 11.48
CA SER A 101 4.68 -7.33 11.19
C SER A 101 4.01 -8.01 12.38
N TYR A 102 4.41 -7.66 13.61
CA TYR A 102 3.79 -8.24 14.81
C TYR A 102 2.38 -7.70 15.09
N GLU A 103 1.93 -6.71 14.32
CA GLU A 103 0.59 -6.15 14.47
C GLU A 103 -0.48 -6.88 13.67
N PHE A 104 -0.07 -7.85 12.88
CA PHE A 104 -0.99 -8.63 12.05
C PHE A 104 -1.58 -9.83 12.75
#